data_d993f4201d289c410cc1051db0967156
#
_entry.id   d993f4201d289c410cc1051db0967156
#
_cell.length_a   1.000
_cell.length_b   1.000
_cell.length_c   1.000
_cell.angle_alpha   90.00
_cell.angle_beta   90.00
_cell.angle_gamma   90.00
#
_symmetry.space_group_name_H-M   'P 1'
#
loop_
_entity.id
_entity.type
_entity.pdbx_description
1 polymer ?
#
loop_
_entity_poly.entity_id
_entity_poly.type
_entity_poly.pdbx_seq_one_letter_code
_entity_poly.pdbx_strand_id
1 'polypeptide(L)'
;MKKTKLACAGLMSGVLVMLLSSCLTIHAKKIVEAPYLPPEEAYADAGEKEKNFKVYYSSSKSPVIDGSFKEWEGLDGIHVRRMVYGGMFNPENTDGLFKVRADDSFLYIFADIADDEPQENTFPAPQGWRDDSIEFFFGTDTSYHTFYKATDHRVRIVPKSKTNPTAYDVSVNDVSMSGSIKAAIVYEEHGYKVEAAVPFSLLSVKKLKPKQKVRGDFQINDADGGKERSRLIHWNSSKDNTYLDASSWGDGVVVALEEAGNE
;
A
#
# COMPACT_ATOMS: atom_id res chain seq x y z
N MET A 1 48.51 68.03 -45.32
CA MET A 1 48.80 66.63 -45.09
C MET A 1 49.33 66.46 -43.69
N LYS A 2 48.56 65.96 -42.78
CA LYS A 2 48.93 65.17 -41.55
C LYS A 2 47.63 64.85 -40.80
N LYS A 3 47.28 63.62 -40.73
CA LYS A 3 46.10 63.12 -40.06
C LYS A 3 46.34 63.04 -38.55
N THR A 4 45.52 63.73 -37.79
CA THR A 4 45.51 63.65 -36.35
C THR A 4 44.43 62.67 -35.94
N LYS A 5 44.82 61.61 -35.24
CA LYS A 5 43.89 60.64 -34.65
C LYS A 5 43.42 61.17 -33.31
N LEU A 6 42.11 61.28 -33.14
CA LEU A 6 41.47 61.59 -31.88
C LEU A 6 41.17 60.25 -31.18
N ALA A 7 41.71 60.05 -30.00
CA ALA A 7 41.44 58.89 -29.16
C ALA A 7 40.29 59.24 -28.21
N CYS A 8 39.17 58.55 -28.36
CA CYS A 8 38.08 58.56 -27.36
C CYS A 8 38.37 57.55 -26.29
N ALA A 9 38.64 58.03 -25.08
CA ALA A 9 38.67 57.21 -23.88
C ALA A 9 37.25 56.96 -23.39
N GLY A 10 36.75 55.77 -23.56
CA GLY A 10 35.48 55.34 -22.98
C GLY A 10 35.70 54.76 -21.59
N LEU A 11 35.19 55.42 -20.56
CA LEU A 11 35.06 54.85 -19.23
C LEU A 11 34.00 53.74 -19.30
N MET A 12 34.43 52.49 -19.23
CA MET A 12 33.51 51.39 -18.93
C MET A 12 33.39 51.23 -17.41
N SER A 13 32.23 51.64 -16.91
CA SER A 13 31.79 51.35 -15.54
C SER A 13 31.43 49.87 -15.46
N GLY A 14 32.35 49.07 -14.94
CA GLY A 14 32.12 47.66 -14.72
C GLY A 14 31.23 47.42 -13.50
N VAL A 15 29.96 47.12 -13.75
CA VAL A 15 29.07 46.56 -12.72
C VAL A 15 29.49 45.07 -12.53
N LEU A 16 30.19 44.79 -11.45
CA LEU A 16 30.51 43.45 -11.03
C LEU A 16 29.21 42.80 -10.47
N VAL A 17 28.50 42.09 -11.29
CA VAL A 17 27.40 41.22 -10.84
C VAL A 17 28.03 39.99 -10.16
N MET A 18 28.10 39.99 -8.83
CA MET A 18 28.38 38.80 -8.07
C MET A 18 27.19 37.86 -8.20
N LEU A 19 27.28 36.92 -9.09
CA LEU A 19 26.44 35.73 -9.08
C LEU A 19 26.82 34.91 -7.85
N LEU A 20 26.08 35.09 -6.76
CA LEU A 20 26.09 34.14 -5.66
C LEU A 20 25.50 32.84 -6.17
N SER A 21 26.35 31.98 -6.70
CA SER A 21 26.03 30.58 -6.92
C SER A 21 25.90 29.94 -5.53
N SER A 22 24.68 30.01 -4.99
CA SER A 22 24.31 29.15 -3.88
C SER A 22 24.26 27.72 -4.42
N CYS A 23 25.40 27.03 -4.26
CA CYS A 23 25.49 25.62 -4.46
C CYS A 23 24.57 24.97 -3.40
N LEU A 24 23.29 24.77 -3.76
CA LEU A 24 22.39 23.94 -2.97
C LEU A 24 22.93 22.51 -3.11
N THR A 25 23.77 22.11 -2.17
CA THR A 25 24.18 20.72 -2.05
C THR A 25 22.94 19.99 -1.55
N ILE A 26 22.12 19.50 -2.49
CA ILE A 26 21.11 18.51 -2.19
C ILE A 26 21.91 17.29 -1.73
N HIS A 27 22.02 17.11 -0.44
CA HIS A 27 22.43 15.83 0.12
C HIS A 27 21.26 14.87 -0.19
N ALA A 28 21.31 14.25 -1.36
CA ALA A 28 20.54 13.06 -1.60
C ALA A 28 20.95 12.07 -0.51
N LYS A 29 20.10 11.92 0.49
CA LYS A 29 20.26 10.85 1.47
C LYS A 29 20.33 9.59 0.62
N LYS A 30 21.48 8.94 0.57
CA LYS A 30 21.64 7.67 -0.12
C LYS A 30 20.63 6.76 0.54
N ILE A 31 19.53 6.50 -0.14
CA ILE A 31 18.60 5.45 0.26
C ILE A 31 19.47 4.20 0.20
N VAL A 32 19.84 3.70 1.36
CA VAL A 32 20.49 2.39 1.45
C VAL A 32 19.35 1.43 1.15
N GLU A 33 19.24 1.02 -0.13
CA GLU A 33 18.36 -0.10 -0.45
C GLU A 33 18.77 -1.25 0.47
N ALA A 34 17.81 -1.74 1.26
CA ALA A 34 18.03 -2.94 2.02
C ALA A 34 18.51 -4.03 1.05
N PRO A 35 19.47 -4.87 1.42
CA PRO A 35 19.94 -5.91 0.53
C PRO A 35 18.74 -6.76 0.07
N TYR A 36 18.62 -6.95 -1.23
CA TYR A 36 17.62 -7.85 -1.80
C TYR A 36 17.79 -9.24 -1.17
N LEU A 37 16.78 -9.68 -0.45
CA LEU A 37 16.72 -11.05 0.03
C LEU A 37 16.10 -11.93 -1.07
N PRO A 38 16.73 -13.07 -1.42
CA PRO A 38 16.09 -14.06 -2.27
C PRO A 38 14.72 -14.46 -1.69
N PRO A 39 13.75 -14.85 -2.53
CA PRO A 39 12.41 -15.24 -2.07
C PRO A 39 12.41 -16.27 -0.94
N GLU A 40 13.28 -17.26 -1.01
CA GLU A 40 13.45 -18.29 0.00
C GLU A 40 13.99 -17.75 1.33
N GLU A 41 14.88 -16.76 1.31
CA GLU A 41 15.43 -16.14 2.51
C GLU A 41 14.44 -15.16 3.15
N ALA A 42 13.63 -14.47 2.34
CA ALA A 42 12.60 -13.56 2.84
C ALA A 42 11.53 -14.28 3.69
N TYR A 43 11.38 -15.59 3.53
CA TYR A 43 10.44 -16.42 4.28
C TYR A 43 11.12 -17.43 5.22
N ALA A 44 12.45 -17.41 5.36
CA ALA A 44 13.18 -18.39 6.18
C ALA A 44 12.66 -18.47 7.61
N ASP A 45 12.28 -17.33 8.20
CA ASP A 45 11.74 -17.24 9.56
C ASP A 45 10.22 -16.95 9.59
N ALA A 46 9.59 -16.72 8.44
CA ALA A 46 8.21 -16.31 8.32
C ALA A 46 7.22 -17.45 7.99
N GLY A 47 7.75 -18.65 7.74
CA GLY A 47 6.95 -19.80 7.31
C GLY A 47 6.70 -19.85 5.80
N GLU A 48 5.94 -20.84 5.35
CA GLU A 48 5.61 -21.00 3.94
C GLU A 48 4.64 -19.92 3.47
N LYS A 49 4.94 -19.34 2.31
CA LYS A 49 4.07 -18.40 1.63
C LYS A 49 2.87 -19.13 1.01
N GLU A 50 1.67 -18.61 1.21
CA GLU A 50 0.48 -19.07 0.50
C GLU A 50 0.65 -18.86 -1.01
N LYS A 51 0.38 -19.91 -1.77
CA LYS A 51 0.62 -19.94 -3.21
C LYS A 51 -0.28 -18.97 -3.98
N ASN A 52 -1.55 -18.89 -3.60
CA ASN A 52 -2.55 -18.02 -4.22
C ASN A 52 -3.47 -17.45 -3.14
N PHE A 53 -3.90 -16.21 -3.30
CA PHE A 53 -4.95 -15.69 -2.44
C PHE A 53 -6.36 -16.08 -2.94
N LYS A 54 -7.31 -16.13 -2.01
CA LYS A 54 -8.71 -16.43 -2.30
C LYS A 54 -9.56 -15.17 -2.15
N VAL A 55 -10.48 -14.96 -3.09
CA VAL A 55 -11.58 -13.98 -2.96
C VAL A 55 -12.86 -14.78 -2.73
N TYR A 56 -13.36 -14.79 -1.51
CA TYR A 56 -14.57 -15.54 -1.14
C TYR A 56 -15.82 -14.79 -1.57
N TYR A 57 -16.48 -15.31 -2.62
CA TYR A 57 -17.64 -14.68 -3.25
C TYR A 57 -18.95 -15.27 -2.76
N SER A 58 -19.90 -14.39 -2.39
CA SER A 58 -21.29 -14.73 -2.14
C SER A 58 -22.20 -13.58 -2.58
N SER A 59 -23.25 -13.85 -3.34
CA SER A 59 -24.25 -12.85 -3.70
C SER A 59 -25.29 -12.59 -2.60
N SER A 60 -25.32 -13.41 -1.55
CA SER A 60 -26.35 -13.36 -0.49
C SER A 60 -25.81 -13.06 0.90
N LYS A 61 -24.49 -13.15 1.10
CA LYS A 61 -23.84 -12.98 2.41
C LYS A 61 -22.75 -11.92 2.35
N SER A 62 -23.14 -10.65 2.31
CA SER A 62 -22.20 -9.53 2.38
C SER A 62 -21.74 -9.29 3.82
N PRO A 63 -20.45 -9.02 4.07
CA PRO A 63 -19.98 -8.57 5.38
C PRO A 63 -20.62 -7.27 5.80
N VAL A 64 -20.86 -7.12 7.09
CA VAL A 64 -21.26 -5.86 7.70
C VAL A 64 -19.99 -5.18 8.21
N ILE A 65 -19.70 -3.99 7.74
CA ILE A 65 -18.51 -3.25 8.16
C ILE A 65 -18.85 -2.51 9.46
N ASP A 66 -18.61 -3.17 10.59
CA ASP A 66 -18.99 -2.67 11.91
C ASP A 66 -17.94 -2.89 13.03
N GLY A 67 -16.80 -3.52 12.68
CA GLY A 67 -15.73 -3.85 13.62
C GLY A 67 -15.97 -5.14 14.41
N SER A 68 -16.93 -5.96 14.02
CA SER A 68 -17.22 -7.23 14.68
C SER A 68 -16.33 -8.39 14.19
N PHE A 69 -15.93 -8.38 12.93
CA PHE A 69 -15.07 -9.37 12.27
C PHE A 69 -15.56 -10.82 12.24
N LYS A 70 -16.76 -11.12 12.72
CA LYS A 70 -17.31 -12.50 12.77
C LYS A 70 -17.47 -13.13 11.40
N GLU A 71 -17.79 -12.33 10.40
CA GLU A 71 -18.00 -12.79 9.02
C GLU A 71 -16.69 -13.26 8.36
N TRP A 72 -15.56 -13.04 9.02
CA TRP A 72 -14.24 -13.42 8.56
C TRP A 72 -13.71 -14.70 9.19
N GLU A 73 -14.41 -15.21 10.22
CA GLU A 73 -14.02 -16.44 10.90
C GLU A 73 -14.11 -17.66 9.96
N GLY A 74 -13.21 -18.61 10.13
CA GLY A 74 -13.15 -19.83 9.34
C GLY A 74 -12.70 -19.66 7.87
N LEU A 75 -12.42 -18.44 7.42
CA LEU A 75 -11.86 -18.21 6.09
C LEU A 75 -10.33 -18.28 6.14
N ASP A 76 -9.73 -18.93 5.15
CA ASP A 76 -8.28 -18.89 4.98
C ASP A 76 -7.84 -17.45 4.67
N GLY A 77 -6.69 -17.07 5.21
CA GLY A 77 -6.08 -15.76 4.97
C GLY A 77 -4.74 -15.87 4.26
N ILE A 78 -4.14 -14.74 4.02
CA ILE A 78 -2.81 -14.56 3.46
C ILE A 78 -1.94 -13.88 4.50
N HIS A 79 -0.83 -14.52 4.87
CA HIS A 79 0.18 -13.90 5.73
C HIS A 79 1.10 -12.99 4.92
N VAL A 80 1.26 -11.76 5.38
CA VAL A 80 2.10 -10.73 4.77
C VAL A 80 3.37 -10.60 5.58
N ARG A 81 4.43 -11.30 5.18
CA ARG A 81 5.65 -11.49 5.98
C ARG A 81 6.94 -11.29 5.21
N ARG A 82 6.86 -10.94 3.93
CA ARG A 82 8.04 -10.72 3.12
C ARG A 82 8.58 -9.32 3.32
N MET A 83 9.67 -9.20 4.08
CA MET A 83 10.36 -7.94 4.26
C MET A 83 10.92 -7.44 2.92
N VAL A 84 10.59 -6.20 2.57
CA VAL A 84 11.13 -5.49 1.41
C VAL A 84 12.08 -4.38 1.86
N TYR A 85 11.76 -3.77 2.99
CA TYR A 85 12.54 -2.69 3.58
C TYR A 85 12.42 -2.74 5.11
N GLY A 86 13.46 -2.35 5.85
CA GLY A 86 13.40 -2.15 7.31
C GLY A 86 14.04 -3.27 8.15
N GLY A 87 14.84 -4.16 7.55
CA GLY A 87 15.61 -5.17 8.29
C GLY A 87 15.03 -6.57 8.19
N MET A 88 15.24 -7.39 9.21
CA MET A 88 14.74 -8.76 9.28
C MET A 88 13.27 -8.78 9.72
N PHE A 89 12.55 -9.81 9.29
CA PHE A 89 11.18 -10.03 9.73
C PHE A 89 11.14 -10.28 11.25
N ASN A 90 10.26 -9.57 11.93
CA ASN A 90 9.96 -9.75 13.34
C ASN A 90 8.44 -9.71 13.55
N PRO A 91 7.79 -10.83 13.85
CA PRO A 91 6.34 -10.89 13.98
C PRO A 91 5.78 -10.15 15.20
N GLU A 92 6.62 -9.84 16.19
CA GLU A 92 6.21 -9.02 17.34
C GLU A 92 6.16 -7.53 16.97
N ASN A 93 6.96 -7.11 15.98
CA ASN A 93 6.98 -5.75 15.49
C ASN A 93 5.93 -5.55 14.39
N THR A 94 5.99 -6.35 13.32
CA THR A 94 5.02 -6.23 12.23
C THR A 94 4.73 -7.58 11.60
N ASP A 95 3.48 -8.01 11.66
CA ASP A 95 2.92 -9.17 10.96
C ASP A 95 1.51 -8.83 10.47
N GLY A 96 0.99 -9.55 9.52
CA GLY A 96 -0.37 -9.32 9.06
C GLY A 96 -1.02 -10.51 8.39
N LEU A 97 -2.31 -10.69 8.67
CA LEU A 97 -3.18 -11.66 8.03
C LEU A 97 -4.27 -10.93 7.27
N PHE A 98 -4.35 -11.17 5.98
CA PHE A 98 -5.38 -10.58 5.12
C PHE A 98 -6.38 -11.63 4.66
N LYS A 99 -7.65 -11.23 4.55
CA LYS A 99 -8.72 -12.02 3.94
C LYS A 99 -9.52 -11.15 2.98
N VAL A 100 -10.01 -11.74 1.90
CA VAL A 100 -10.75 -11.00 0.87
C VAL A 100 -12.08 -11.69 0.59
N ARG A 101 -13.16 -10.92 0.56
CA ARG A 101 -14.50 -11.36 0.16
C ARG A 101 -15.04 -10.49 -0.96
N ALA A 102 -16.07 -10.94 -1.62
CA ALA A 102 -16.81 -10.14 -2.61
C ALA A 102 -18.28 -10.54 -2.65
N ASP A 103 -19.10 -9.58 -3.05
CA ASP A 103 -20.48 -9.82 -3.49
C ASP A 103 -20.70 -9.32 -4.94
N ASP A 104 -21.90 -8.97 -5.31
CA ASP A 104 -22.21 -8.45 -6.66
C ASP A 104 -21.77 -7.00 -6.89
N SER A 105 -21.38 -6.26 -5.84
CA SER A 105 -21.16 -4.82 -5.89
C SER A 105 -19.85 -4.34 -5.22
N PHE A 106 -19.34 -5.14 -4.29
CA PHE A 106 -18.23 -4.74 -3.45
C PHE A 106 -17.15 -5.82 -3.38
N LEU A 107 -15.92 -5.36 -3.26
CA LEU A 107 -14.80 -6.12 -2.73
C LEU A 107 -14.64 -5.74 -1.25
N TYR A 108 -14.51 -6.74 -0.40
CA TYR A 108 -14.32 -6.57 1.02
C TYR A 108 -12.94 -7.03 1.42
N ILE A 109 -12.29 -6.25 2.24
CA ILE A 109 -10.93 -6.49 2.73
C ILE A 109 -10.99 -6.59 4.25
N PHE A 110 -10.36 -7.60 4.80
CA PHE A 110 -10.06 -7.70 6.21
C PHE A 110 -8.55 -7.79 6.38
N ALA A 111 -8.03 -7.12 7.40
CA ALA A 111 -6.65 -7.25 7.83
C ALA A 111 -6.59 -7.32 9.36
N ASP A 112 -5.75 -8.21 9.86
CA ASP A 112 -5.37 -8.33 11.27
C ASP A 112 -3.86 -8.08 11.34
N ILE A 113 -3.46 -6.96 11.93
CA ILE A 113 -2.10 -6.44 11.91
C ILE A 113 -1.54 -6.45 13.33
N ALA A 114 -0.44 -7.20 13.51
CA ALA A 114 0.42 -7.03 14.67
C ALA A 114 1.36 -5.84 14.42
N ASP A 115 1.49 -4.98 15.41
CA ASP A 115 2.30 -3.77 15.37
C ASP A 115 2.63 -3.40 16.83
N ASP A 116 3.92 -3.32 17.16
CA ASP A 116 4.37 -3.07 18.53
C ASP A 116 4.28 -1.58 18.92
N GLU A 117 4.21 -0.68 17.95
CA GLU A 117 4.14 0.77 18.17
C GLU A 117 3.14 1.48 17.22
N PRO A 118 1.83 1.11 17.20
CA PRO A 118 0.86 1.76 16.32
C PRO A 118 0.79 3.27 16.58
N GLN A 119 0.97 4.09 15.56
CA GLN A 119 1.13 5.53 15.66
C GLN A 119 -0.17 6.32 15.50
N GLU A 120 -0.13 7.60 15.90
CA GLU A 120 -1.11 8.60 15.48
C GLU A 120 -0.73 9.10 14.08
N ASN A 121 -1.43 8.67 13.06
CA ASN A 121 -1.08 8.86 11.66
C ASN A 121 -1.54 10.22 11.14
N THR A 122 -0.63 11.01 10.63
CA THR A 122 -0.86 12.44 10.34
C THR A 122 -0.72 12.84 8.87
N PHE A 123 -0.11 12.00 8.04
CA PHE A 123 0.05 12.32 6.63
C PHE A 123 -1.30 12.31 5.88
N PRO A 124 -1.48 13.18 4.87
CA PRO A 124 -2.69 13.17 4.05
C PRO A 124 -2.75 11.90 3.18
N ALA A 125 -3.96 11.53 2.76
CA ALA A 125 -4.23 10.29 2.02
C ALA A 125 -3.24 9.94 0.88
N PRO A 126 -2.78 10.87 0.03
CA PRO A 126 -1.78 10.59 -1.00
C PRO A 126 -0.40 10.18 -0.45
N GLN A 127 -0.09 10.57 0.78
CA GLN A 127 1.17 10.27 1.48
C GLN A 127 1.00 9.25 2.61
N GLY A 128 -0.17 8.65 2.76
CA GLY A 128 -0.49 7.71 3.83
C GLY A 128 0.35 6.42 3.82
N TRP A 129 1.17 6.19 2.80
CA TRP A 129 2.20 5.15 2.77
C TRP A 129 3.38 5.42 3.72
N ARG A 130 3.46 6.64 4.25
CA ARG A 130 4.48 7.04 5.25
C ARG A 130 4.04 6.76 6.68
N ASP A 131 2.73 6.60 6.88
CA ASP A 131 2.09 6.22 8.13
C ASP A 131 1.92 4.70 8.22
N ASP A 132 1.52 4.20 9.38
CA ASP A 132 0.99 2.85 9.51
C ASP A 132 -0.21 2.72 8.59
N SER A 133 -0.13 1.80 7.68
CA SER A 133 -1.20 1.59 6.70
C SER A 133 -1.13 0.22 6.06
N ILE A 134 -2.29 -0.20 5.57
CA ILE A 134 -2.38 -1.40 4.74
C ILE A 134 -2.68 -1.01 3.30
N GLU A 135 -2.11 -1.76 2.37
CA GLU A 135 -2.41 -1.63 0.95
C GLU A 135 -2.82 -2.97 0.35
N PHE A 136 -3.89 -2.96 -0.40
CA PHE A 136 -4.34 -4.09 -1.19
C PHE A 136 -4.29 -3.74 -2.66
N PHE A 137 -3.52 -4.51 -3.41
CA PHE A 137 -3.40 -4.40 -4.85
C PHE A 137 -4.32 -5.42 -5.51
N PHE A 138 -5.08 -4.99 -6.49
CA PHE A 138 -6.07 -5.84 -7.13
C PHE A 138 -6.22 -5.55 -8.62
N GLY A 139 -6.23 -6.60 -9.43
CA GLY A 139 -6.44 -6.53 -10.87
C GLY A 139 -7.17 -7.74 -11.42
N THR A 140 -8.00 -7.51 -12.43
CA THR A 140 -8.74 -8.58 -13.13
C THR A 140 -8.09 -9.01 -14.46
N ASP A 141 -7.10 -8.27 -14.94
CA ASP A 141 -6.25 -8.69 -16.06
C ASP A 141 -5.09 -9.54 -15.54
N THR A 142 -5.10 -10.82 -15.87
CA THR A 142 -4.10 -11.78 -15.41
C THR A 142 -2.90 -11.92 -16.36
N SER A 143 -2.85 -11.13 -17.44
CA SER A 143 -1.67 -11.11 -18.32
C SER A 143 -0.49 -10.43 -17.64
N TYR A 144 0.73 -10.87 -17.99
CA TYR A 144 1.95 -10.21 -17.50
C TYR A 144 2.05 -8.77 -18.04
N HIS A 145 2.29 -7.81 -17.18
CA HIS A 145 2.57 -6.41 -17.52
C HIS A 145 3.32 -5.70 -16.39
N THR A 146 4.13 -4.70 -16.75
CA THR A 146 5.03 -3.97 -15.86
C THR A 146 4.54 -2.56 -15.53
N PHE A 147 3.30 -2.23 -15.88
CA PHE A 147 2.66 -0.95 -15.60
C PHE A 147 1.18 -1.19 -15.26
N TYR A 148 0.55 -0.24 -14.58
CA TYR A 148 -0.86 -0.34 -14.27
C TYR A 148 -1.72 -0.18 -15.52
N LYS A 149 -2.62 -1.11 -15.71
CA LYS A 149 -3.74 -1.03 -16.66
C LYS A 149 -4.95 -0.42 -15.97
N ALA A 150 -5.98 -0.12 -16.75
CA ALA A 150 -7.25 0.41 -16.21
C ALA A 150 -7.96 -0.53 -15.24
N THR A 151 -7.56 -1.81 -15.19
CA THR A 151 -8.10 -2.83 -14.29
C THR A 151 -7.27 -3.01 -13.02
N ASP A 152 -6.18 -2.27 -12.86
CA ASP A 152 -5.24 -2.43 -11.76
C ASP A 152 -5.40 -1.29 -10.76
N HIS A 153 -5.65 -1.65 -9.54
CA HIS A 153 -5.95 -0.69 -8.49
C HIS A 153 -5.17 -1.02 -7.22
N ARG A 154 -4.80 0.03 -6.51
CA ARG A 154 -4.27 -0.03 -5.15
C ARG A 154 -5.24 0.65 -4.21
N VAL A 155 -5.74 -0.07 -3.24
CA VAL A 155 -6.53 0.47 -2.13
C VAL A 155 -5.62 0.60 -0.94
N ARG A 156 -5.47 1.81 -0.40
CA ARG A 156 -4.75 2.06 0.86
C ARG A 156 -5.74 2.48 1.93
N ILE A 157 -5.60 1.89 3.12
CA ILE A 157 -6.36 2.26 4.31
C ILE A 157 -5.36 2.68 5.39
N VAL A 158 -5.55 3.87 5.93
CA VAL A 158 -4.69 4.48 6.94
C VAL A 158 -5.51 4.65 8.21
N PRO A 159 -5.30 3.86 9.26
CA PRO A 159 -5.83 4.16 10.59
C PRO A 159 -5.30 5.52 11.05
N LYS A 160 -6.13 6.38 11.63
CA LYS A 160 -5.68 7.75 11.94
C LYS A 160 -5.36 7.98 13.41
N SER A 161 -6.06 7.33 14.32
CA SER A 161 -5.89 7.61 15.73
C SER A 161 -6.43 6.50 16.61
N LYS A 162 -5.65 6.06 17.59
CA LYS A 162 -6.10 5.13 18.65
C LYS A 162 -7.22 5.72 19.50
N THR A 163 -7.22 7.04 19.68
CA THR A 163 -8.22 7.73 20.48
C THR A 163 -9.52 8.01 19.72
N ASN A 164 -9.47 7.90 18.39
CA ASN A 164 -10.64 8.02 17.51
C ASN A 164 -10.65 6.92 16.44
N PRO A 165 -11.09 5.71 16.77
CA PRO A 165 -11.05 4.56 15.86
C PRO A 165 -11.96 4.71 14.62
N THR A 166 -12.83 5.71 14.59
CA THR A 166 -13.62 6.07 13.41
C THR A 166 -12.88 6.99 12.45
N ALA A 167 -11.71 7.51 12.84
CA ALA A 167 -10.89 8.33 11.99
C ALA A 167 -9.97 7.45 11.13
N TYR A 168 -10.20 7.47 9.83
CA TYR A 168 -9.35 6.79 8.85
C TYR A 168 -9.33 7.57 7.53
N ASP A 169 -8.27 7.37 6.78
CA ASP A 169 -8.21 7.77 5.37
C ASP A 169 -8.21 6.55 4.46
N VAL A 170 -8.88 6.68 3.32
CA VAL A 170 -8.85 5.67 2.26
C VAL A 170 -8.54 6.33 0.94
N SER A 171 -7.67 5.70 0.16
CA SER A 171 -7.39 6.12 -1.21
C SER A 171 -7.42 4.96 -2.19
N VAL A 172 -7.75 5.27 -3.44
CA VAL A 172 -7.57 4.36 -4.57
C VAL A 172 -6.60 5.03 -5.54
N ASN A 173 -5.47 4.39 -5.83
CA ASN A 173 -4.39 4.94 -6.66
C ASN A 173 -4.00 6.38 -6.24
N ASP A 174 -3.82 6.61 -4.94
CA ASP A 174 -3.52 7.89 -4.29
C ASP A 174 -4.62 8.97 -4.37
N VAL A 175 -5.76 8.67 -4.96
CA VAL A 175 -6.92 9.59 -4.93
C VAL A 175 -7.74 9.28 -3.69
N SER A 176 -7.96 10.29 -2.84
CA SER A 176 -8.77 10.14 -1.63
C SER A 176 -10.20 9.71 -1.97
N MET A 177 -10.69 8.68 -1.28
CA MET A 177 -12.02 8.10 -1.44
C MET A 177 -12.83 8.17 -0.14
N SER A 178 -12.47 9.08 0.76
CA SER A 178 -13.21 9.31 2.00
C SER A 178 -14.69 9.57 1.69
N GLY A 179 -15.56 8.81 2.34
CA GLY A 179 -17.02 8.83 2.10
C GLY A 179 -17.52 7.90 0.98
N SER A 180 -16.64 7.36 0.13
CA SER A 180 -17.01 6.37 -0.90
C SER A 180 -16.70 4.94 -0.50
N ILE A 181 -15.74 4.75 0.40
CA ILE A 181 -15.33 3.46 0.95
C ILE A 181 -15.64 3.49 2.46
N LYS A 182 -16.42 2.51 2.92
CA LYS A 182 -16.67 2.33 4.33
C LYS A 182 -15.59 1.43 4.92
N ALA A 183 -14.99 1.83 6.03
CA ALA A 183 -14.09 1.01 6.82
C ALA A 183 -14.46 1.05 8.31
N ALA A 184 -14.07 0.02 9.03
CA ALA A 184 -14.07 -0.02 10.48
C ALA A 184 -12.69 -0.47 10.96
N ILE A 185 -12.20 0.18 12.00
CA ILE A 185 -10.87 -0.07 12.56
C ILE A 185 -11.03 -0.29 14.06
N VAL A 186 -10.43 -1.36 14.55
CA VAL A 186 -10.38 -1.67 15.97
C VAL A 186 -8.93 -1.81 16.39
N TYR A 187 -8.47 -0.93 17.27
CA TYR A 187 -7.15 -1.01 17.86
C TYR A 187 -7.13 -2.05 18.99
N GLU A 188 -6.05 -2.80 19.03
CA GLU A 188 -5.74 -3.77 20.08
C GLU A 188 -4.48 -3.32 20.85
N GLU A 189 -4.06 -4.07 21.84
CA GLU A 189 -2.87 -3.75 22.65
C GLU A 189 -1.60 -3.69 21.79
N HIS A 190 -1.49 -4.64 20.84
CA HIS A 190 -0.34 -4.78 19.94
C HIS A 190 -0.81 -4.87 18.49
N GLY A 191 -1.37 -3.78 17.98
CA GLY A 191 -1.79 -3.71 16.60
C GLY A 191 -3.22 -3.21 16.38
N TYR A 192 -3.78 -3.60 15.25
CA TYR A 192 -5.13 -3.16 14.86
C TYR A 192 -5.76 -4.12 13.84
N LYS A 193 -7.08 -4.14 13.82
CA LYS A 193 -7.86 -4.84 12.80
C LYS A 193 -8.61 -3.84 11.94
N VAL A 194 -8.70 -4.16 10.67
CA VAL A 194 -9.39 -3.35 9.66
C VAL A 194 -10.35 -4.22 8.89
N GLU A 195 -11.54 -3.71 8.63
CA GLU A 195 -12.39 -4.21 7.57
C GLU A 195 -12.90 -3.07 6.71
N ALA A 196 -13.05 -3.30 5.42
CA ALA A 196 -13.50 -2.29 4.48
C ALA A 196 -14.33 -2.86 3.34
N ALA A 197 -15.29 -2.06 2.85
CA ALA A 197 -16.09 -2.35 1.66
C ALA A 197 -15.75 -1.37 0.54
N VAL A 198 -15.15 -1.88 -0.52
CA VAL A 198 -14.69 -1.12 -1.69
C VAL A 198 -15.64 -1.36 -2.85
N PRO A 199 -16.38 -0.34 -3.33
CA PRO A 199 -17.28 -0.49 -4.47
C PRO A 199 -16.54 -0.95 -5.74
N PHE A 200 -17.08 -1.90 -6.48
CA PHE A 200 -16.53 -2.36 -7.75
C PHE A 200 -16.36 -1.24 -8.78
N SER A 201 -17.20 -0.19 -8.71
CA SER A 201 -17.08 0.98 -9.58
C SER A 201 -15.75 1.71 -9.41
N LEU A 202 -15.12 1.66 -8.24
CA LEU A 202 -13.80 2.23 -7.98
C LEU A 202 -12.65 1.34 -8.45
N LEU A 203 -12.93 0.06 -8.71
CA LEU A 203 -11.93 -0.94 -9.11
C LEU A 203 -12.08 -1.37 -10.58
N SER A 204 -12.88 -0.66 -11.36
CA SER A 204 -13.18 -1.04 -12.75
C SER A 204 -13.69 -2.48 -12.91
N VAL A 205 -14.29 -3.03 -11.86
CA VAL A 205 -14.85 -4.38 -11.83
C VAL A 205 -16.33 -4.30 -12.15
N LYS A 206 -16.82 -5.15 -13.07
CA LYS A 206 -18.25 -5.27 -13.35
C LYS A 206 -18.89 -6.33 -12.47
N LYS A 207 -18.25 -7.48 -12.38
CA LYS A 207 -18.70 -8.63 -11.60
C LYS A 207 -17.54 -9.62 -11.45
N LEU A 208 -17.45 -10.24 -10.28
CA LEU A 208 -16.59 -11.42 -10.06
C LEU A 208 -17.44 -12.70 -10.14
N LYS A 209 -16.79 -13.79 -10.50
CA LYS A 209 -17.42 -15.11 -10.61
C LYS A 209 -16.52 -16.19 -10.01
N PRO A 210 -17.08 -17.20 -9.34
CA PRO A 210 -16.31 -18.35 -8.89
C PRO A 210 -15.43 -18.94 -10.02
N LYS A 211 -14.21 -19.35 -9.67
CA LYS A 211 -13.14 -19.83 -10.56
C LYS A 211 -12.48 -18.76 -11.43
N GLN A 212 -12.92 -17.51 -11.37
CA GLN A 212 -12.23 -16.41 -12.04
C GLN A 212 -10.85 -16.22 -11.41
N LYS A 213 -9.84 -16.11 -12.26
CA LYS A 213 -8.48 -15.71 -11.83
C LYS A 213 -8.42 -14.19 -11.68
N VAL A 214 -7.67 -13.75 -10.71
CA VAL A 214 -7.36 -12.35 -10.43
C VAL A 214 -5.88 -12.25 -10.06
N ARG A 215 -5.36 -11.04 -9.96
CA ARG A 215 -4.01 -10.78 -9.47
C ARG A 215 -4.04 -9.73 -8.37
N GLY A 216 -3.04 -9.76 -7.52
CA GLY A 216 -2.92 -8.77 -6.46
C GLY A 216 -1.69 -8.96 -5.61
N ASP A 217 -1.55 -8.07 -4.65
CA ASP A 217 -0.57 -8.16 -3.57
C ASP A 217 -1.16 -7.52 -2.31
N PHE A 218 -0.55 -7.78 -1.19
CA PHE A 218 -0.88 -7.21 0.10
C PHE A 218 0.37 -6.58 0.68
N GLN A 219 0.23 -5.39 1.25
CA GLN A 219 1.34 -4.61 1.77
C GLN A 219 0.98 -4.04 3.14
N ILE A 220 1.96 -4.01 4.02
CA ILE A 220 1.92 -3.29 5.28
C ILE A 220 3.02 -2.25 5.25
N ASN A 221 2.67 -1.01 5.51
CA ASN A 221 3.59 0.07 5.84
C ASN A 221 3.56 0.24 7.35
N ASP A 222 4.72 0.25 7.97
CA ASP A 222 4.91 0.37 9.41
C ASP A 222 5.85 1.57 9.68
N ALA A 223 5.46 2.44 10.58
CA ALA A 223 6.04 3.76 10.79
C ALA A 223 6.49 3.98 12.23
N ASP A 224 7.23 3.08 12.81
CA ASP A 224 7.78 3.21 14.16
C ASP A 224 8.43 4.58 14.42
N GLY A 225 8.13 5.15 15.58
CA GLY A 225 8.64 6.47 15.98
C GLY A 225 7.94 7.65 15.31
N GLY A 226 6.86 7.45 14.56
CA GLY A 226 5.88 8.46 14.15
C GLY A 226 6.38 9.51 13.15
N LYS A 227 7.40 9.22 12.34
CA LYS A 227 7.98 10.21 11.40
C LYS A 227 7.90 9.80 9.95
N GLU A 228 8.21 8.58 9.64
CA GLU A 228 8.34 8.04 8.28
C GLU A 228 8.19 6.54 8.36
N ARG A 229 7.73 5.93 7.29
CA ARG A 229 7.73 4.47 7.15
C ARG A 229 9.12 3.90 7.47
N SER A 230 9.19 3.06 8.48
CA SER A 230 10.39 2.36 8.93
C SER A 230 10.52 0.99 8.30
N ARG A 231 9.38 0.34 7.99
CA ARG A 231 9.30 -1.01 7.41
C ARG A 231 8.31 -1.09 6.27
N LEU A 232 8.58 -2.01 5.37
CA LEU A 232 7.71 -2.37 4.26
C LEU A 232 7.67 -3.88 4.10
N ILE A 233 6.49 -4.44 4.20
CA ILE A 233 6.28 -5.87 4.12
C ILE A 233 5.25 -6.17 3.04
N HIS A 234 5.52 -7.15 2.20
CA HIS A 234 4.62 -7.64 1.17
C HIS A 234 4.26 -9.11 1.36
N TRP A 235 3.21 -9.55 0.69
CA TRP A 235 2.95 -10.97 0.51
C TRP A 235 3.79 -11.54 -0.63
N ASN A 236 3.74 -10.94 -1.82
CA ASN A 236 4.36 -11.53 -3.02
C ASN A 236 5.54 -10.72 -3.57
N SER A 237 5.43 -9.41 -3.64
CA SER A 237 6.50 -8.58 -4.20
C SER A 237 7.75 -8.57 -3.32
N SER A 238 8.91 -8.47 -3.95
CA SER A 238 10.20 -8.26 -3.29
C SER A 238 10.74 -6.85 -3.49
N LYS A 239 9.91 -5.93 -4.02
CA LYS A 239 10.34 -4.58 -4.41
C LYS A 239 9.36 -3.53 -3.93
N ASP A 240 9.87 -2.35 -3.58
CA ASP A 240 9.08 -1.16 -3.27
C ASP A 240 8.68 -0.40 -4.55
N ASN A 241 8.06 -1.09 -5.50
CA ASN A 241 7.54 -0.48 -6.73
C ASN A 241 6.19 -1.06 -7.15
N THR A 242 5.56 -1.84 -6.31
CA THR A 242 4.28 -2.53 -6.54
C THR A 242 3.16 -1.55 -6.93
N TYR A 243 3.28 -0.29 -6.50
CA TYR A 243 2.36 0.80 -6.83
C TYR A 243 2.46 1.31 -8.28
N LEU A 244 3.49 0.91 -9.03
CA LEU A 244 3.72 1.25 -10.44
C LEU A 244 3.78 0.02 -11.34
N ASP A 245 4.24 -1.09 -10.79
CA ASP A 245 4.62 -2.30 -11.53
C ASP A 245 3.80 -3.50 -11.02
N ALA A 246 2.83 -3.91 -11.82
CA ALA A 246 1.97 -5.05 -11.50
C ALA A 246 2.63 -6.42 -11.80
N SER A 247 3.84 -6.46 -12.36
CA SER A 247 4.52 -7.71 -12.73
C SER A 247 4.87 -8.59 -11.53
N SER A 248 5.06 -7.96 -10.36
CA SER A 248 5.39 -8.64 -9.11
C SER A 248 4.17 -9.07 -8.28
N TRP A 249 2.95 -8.80 -8.75
CA TRP A 249 1.74 -9.25 -8.07
C TRP A 249 1.59 -10.76 -8.15
N GLY A 250 1.07 -11.36 -7.08
CA GLY A 250 0.75 -12.77 -7.03
C GLY A 250 -0.59 -13.10 -7.67
N ASP A 251 -0.85 -14.39 -7.81
CA ASP A 251 -2.08 -14.91 -8.37
C ASP A 251 -3.15 -15.08 -7.29
N GLY A 252 -4.40 -14.87 -7.68
CA GLY A 252 -5.57 -15.11 -6.84
C GLY A 252 -6.68 -15.81 -7.61
N VAL A 253 -7.64 -16.34 -6.86
CA VAL A 253 -8.80 -17.02 -7.42
C VAL A 253 -10.05 -16.67 -6.65
N VAL A 254 -11.14 -16.41 -7.37
CA VAL A 254 -12.46 -16.25 -6.78
C VAL A 254 -13.02 -17.63 -6.46
N VAL A 255 -13.39 -17.86 -5.20
CA VAL A 255 -14.01 -19.11 -4.73
C VAL A 255 -15.43 -18.83 -4.23
N ALA A 256 -16.36 -19.75 -4.47
CA ALA A 256 -17.69 -19.64 -3.89
C ALA A 256 -17.57 -19.77 -2.37
N LEU A 257 -18.18 -18.84 -1.64
CA LEU A 257 -18.40 -19.02 -0.22
C LEU A 257 -19.57 -19.99 -0.07
N GLU A 258 -19.26 -21.22 0.30
CA GLU A 258 -20.29 -22.23 0.52
C GLU A 258 -21.20 -21.78 1.67
N GLU A 259 -22.49 -21.98 1.50
CA GLU A 259 -23.41 -21.85 2.62
C GLU A 259 -23.02 -22.95 3.61
N ALA A 260 -22.60 -22.54 4.82
CA ALA A 260 -22.46 -23.49 5.90
C ALA A 260 -23.81 -24.23 5.98
N GLY A 261 -23.81 -25.49 5.56
CA GLY A 261 -25.01 -26.30 5.58
C GLY A 261 -25.55 -26.31 7.00
N ASN A 262 -26.82 -26.05 7.15
CA ASN A 262 -27.53 -26.41 8.37
C ASN A 262 -27.51 -27.94 8.43
N GLU A 263 -26.51 -28.52 9.11
CA GLU A 263 -26.57 -29.86 9.65
C GLU A 263 -27.06 -29.81 11.09
#